data_f71685c47697307029608834701966d1
#
_entry.id   f71685c47697307029608834701966d1
#
_cell.length_a   1.000
_cell.length_b   1.000
_cell.length_c   1.000
_cell.angle_alpha   90.00
_cell.angle_beta   90.00
_cell.angle_gamma   90.00
#
_symmetry.space_group_name_H-M   'P 1'
#
loop_
_entity.id
_entity.type
_entity.pdbx_description
1 polymer ?
#
loop_
_entity_poly.entity_id
_entity_poly.type
_entity_poly.pdbx_seq_one_letter_code
_entity_poly.pdbx_strand_id
1 'polypeptide(L)'
;MKKLTYLSIALFFTSATSNAQTTAMDFNRMDCNGNMQHLFADLDAGNAVIIEFFMLNCGSCPIAGDKIEALKADLLAQFPEKVKSYAIGFNNTYSCSSIADWVSDNGFTSIPMDSGAAQVAYYGGMGMPTVVALGGGNSHLVLGEPYLGLSSSDTTTMGADIRAFLSATGISDIESPVTSFNMFPNPSSDALTLAFDTKQAGNIAIDVFDMFGKKVTVLMNENITAGTFKKSFNIATLPAGNYVVKLTANGNSANHKLNITR
;
A
#
# COMPACT_ATOMS: atom_id res chain seq x y z
N MET A 1 -27.90 -55.04 -41.16
CA MET A 1 -26.73 -54.51 -40.46
C MET A 1 -26.99 -53.04 -40.13
N LYS A 2 -27.38 -52.75 -38.91
CA LYS A 2 -27.66 -51.33 -38.45
C LYS A 2 -26.35 -50.76 -37.89
N LYS A 3 -25.82 -49.71 -38.49
CA LYS A 3 -24.66 -48.98 -38.00
C LYS A 3 -25.12 -48.05 -36.85
N LEU A 4 -24.61 -48.28 -35.64
CA LEU A 4 -24.79 -47.43 -34.48
C LEU A 4 -23.74 -46.30 -34.51
N THR A 5 -24.18 -45.08 -34.71
CA THR A 5 -23.29 -43.90 -34.69
C THR A 5 -23.23 -43.39 -33.25
N TYR A 6 -22.07 -43.48 -32.61
CA TYR A 6 -21.84 -42.92 -31.30
C TYR A 6 -21.57 -41.40 -31.45
N LEU A 7 -22.46 -40.57 -30.90
CA LEU A 7 -22.29 -39.14 -30.82
C LEU A 7 -21.50 -38.82 -29.51
N SER A 8 -20.23 -38.49 -29.65
CA SER A 8 -19.39 -38.10 -28.52
C SER A 8 -19.71 -36.66 -28.15
N ILE A 9 -20.39 -36.47 -27.01
CA ILE A 9 -20.60 -35.14 -26.39
C ILE A 9 -19.33 -34.76 -25.65
N ALA A 10 -18.57 -33.83 -26.20
CA ALA A 10 -17.46 -33.19 -25.51
C ALA A 10 -18.01 -32.20 -24.48
N LEU A 11 -17.94 -32.53 -23.18
CA LEU A 11 -18.21 -31.58 -22.10
C LEU A 11 -17.04 -30.60 -22.05
N PHE A 12 -17.28 -29.34 -22.49
CA PHE A 12 -16.40 -28.22 -22.20
C PHE A 12 -16.60 -27.81 -20.74
N PHE A 13 -15.67 -28.19 -19.87
CA PHE A 13 -15.54 -27.56 -18.57
C PHE A 13 -14.96 -26.16 -18.76
N THR A 14 -15.81 -25.14 -18.72
CA THR A 14 -15.35 -23.77 -18.52
C THR A 14 -14.94 -23.66 -17.05
N SER A 15 -13.64 -23.68 -16.78
CA SER A 15 -13.10 -23.29 -15.50
C SER A 15 -13.46 -21.81 -15.29
N ALA A 16 -14.44 -21.54 -14.41
CA ALA A 16 -14.65 -20.21 -13.90
C ALA A 16 -13.41 -19.85 -13.09
N THR A 17 -12.55 -18.98 -13.63
CA THR A 17 -11.50 -18.33 -12.84
C THR A 17 -12.21 -17.40 -11.85
N SER A 18 -12.27 -17.82 -10.57
CA SER A 18 -12.63 -16.88 -9.51
C SER A 18 -11.54 -15.80 -9.48
N ASN A 19 -11.90 -14.58 -9.88
CA ASN A 19 -11.00 -13.45 -9.68
C ASN A 19 -10.94 -13.20 -8.18
N ALA A 20 -9.82 -13.55 -7.54
CA ALA A 20 -9.53 -13.09 -6.19
C ALA A 20 -9.51 -11.56 -6.21
N GLN A 21 -10.11 -10.93 -5.20
CA GLN A 21 -10.11 -9.47 -5.09
C GLN A 21 -8.66 -9.00 -4.93
N THR A 22 -8.19 -8.17 -5.86
CA THR A 22 -6.82 -7.65 -5.86
C THR A 22 -6.70 -6.29 -5.17
N THR A 23 -7.83 -5.62 -4.93
CA THR A 23 -7.88 -4.28 -4.31
C THR A 23 -8.67 -4.30 -3.01
N ALA A 24 -8.33 -3.40 -2.09
CA ALA A 24 -9.03 -3.23 -0.84
C ALA A 24 -10.39 -2.54 -1.04
N MET A 25 -11.35 -2.87 -0.18
CA MET A 25 -12.62 -2.16 -0.06
C MET A 25 -12.52 -1.16 1.10
N ASP A 26 -12.66 0.13 0.79
CA ASP A 26 -12.53 1.21 1.78
C ASP A 26 -13.60 1.17 2.87
N PHE A 27 -13.24 1.72 4.02
CA PHE A 27 -14.17 2.17 5.04
C PHE A 27 -13.67 3.47 5.69
N ASN A 28 -14.61 4.34 6.02
CA ASN A 28 -14.37 5.56 6.78
C ASN A 28 -15.50 5.68 7.80
N ARG A 29 -15.27 5.19 9.04
CA ARG A 29 -16.29 5.11 10.08
C ARG A 29 -15.68 5.01 11.47
N MET A 30 -16.52 5.22 12.49
CA MET A 30 -16.10 5.05 13.88
C MET A 30 -15.87 3.58 14.20
N ASP A 31 -14.84 3.28 14.99
CA ASP A 31 -14.64 2.00 15.63
C ASP A 31 -15.53 1.86 16.89
N CYS A 32 -15.51 0.70 17.50
CA CYS A 32 -16.31 0.46 18.69
C CYS A 32 -15.78 1.15 19.97
N ASN A 33 -14.64 1.83 19.90
CA ASN A 33 -14.07 2.66 20.95
C ASN A 33 -14.36 4.16 20.72
N GLY A 34 -15.07 4.52 19.66
CA GLY A 34 -15.44 5.89 19.33
C GLY A 34 -14.38 6.69 18.57
N ASN A 35 -13.35 6.03 18.00
CA ASN A 35 -12.34 6.68 17.19
C ASN A 35 -12.68 6.55 15.70
N MET A 36 -12.44 7.60 14.92
CA MET A 36 -12.60 7.53 13.47
C MET A 36 -11.46 6.72 12.84
N GLN A 37 -11.81 5.72 12.04
CA GLN A 37 -10.87 4.90 11.28
C GLN A 37 -11.13 5.08 9.78
N HIS A 38 -10.07 5.28 9.02
CA HIS A 38 -10.14 5.43 7.57
C HIS A 38 -9.09 4.53 6.91
N LEU A 39 -9.53 3.41 6.32
CA LEU A 39 -8.64 2.39 5.78
C LEU A 39 -7.70 2.94 4.69
N PHE A 40 -8.25 3.63 3.70
CA PHE A 40 -7.40 4.13 2.60
C PHE A 40 -6.40 5.17 3.06
N ALA A 41 -6.71 6.01 4.04
CA ALA A 41 -5.73 6.92 4.61
C ALA A 41 -4.59 6.18 5.32
N ASP A 42 -4.87 5.06 5.97
CA ASP A 42 -3.84 4.21 6.56
C ASP A 42 -2.94 3.57 5.49
N LEU A 43 -3.54 3.06 4.41
CA LEU A 43 -2.80 2.46 3.30
C LEU A 43 -1.95 3.50 2.56
N ASP A 44 -2.49 4.70 2.31
CA ASP A 44 -1.77 5.83 1.68
C ASP A 44 -0.57 6.29 2.51
N ALA A 45 -0.66 6.17 3.85
CA ALA A 45 0.46 6.41 4.76
C ALA A 45 1.54 5.31 4.71
N GLY A 46 1.37 4.30 3.85
CA GLY A 46 2.30 3.19 3.69
C GLY A 46 2.20 2.14 4.80
N ASN A 47 1.08 2.10 5.52
CA ASN A 47 0.84 1.06 6.52
C ASN A 47 0.34 -0.23 5.86
N ALA A 48 0.64 -1.36 6.47
CA ALA A 48 -0.05 -2.62 6.24
C ALA A 48 -1.21 -2.77 7.23
N VAL A 49 -2.32 -3.34 6.77
CA VAL A 49 -3.51 -3.55 7.59
C VAL A 49 -3.91 -5.03 7.53
N ILE A 50 -4.12 -5.63 8.68
CA ILE A 50 -4.65 -7.00 8.80
C ILE A 50 -6.09 -6.89 9.31
N ILE A 51 -7.04 -7.52 8.61
CA ILE A 51 -8.44 -7.55 9.03
C ILE A 51 -8.84 -9.00 9.30
N GLU A 52 -9.36 -9.27 10.50
CA GLU A 52 -10.07 -10.48 10.81
C GLU A 52 -11.58 -10.20 10.81
N PHE A 53 -12.33 -10.90 9.96
CA PHE A 53 -13.77 -10.99 10.07
C PHE A 53 -14.12 -12.21 10.93
N PHE A 54 -14.87 -12.00 12.00
CA PHE A 54 -15.14 -13.03 12.99
C PHE A 54 -16.64 -13.16 13.38
N MET A 55 -16.97 -14.28 13.99
CA MET A 55 -18.27 -14.50 14.68
C MET A 55 -18.05 -14.61 16.19
N LEU A 56 -18.96 -14.06 16.99
CA LEU A 56 -18.88 -14.10 18.45
C LEU A 56 -18.82 -15.54 19.02
N ASN A 57 -19.50 -16.50 18.39
CA ASN A 57 -19.55 -17.90 18.82
C ASN A 57 -18.71 -18.84 17.92
N CYS A 58 -17.58 -18.37 17.45
CA CYS A 58 -16.67 -19.10 16.56
C CYS A 58 -15.47 -19.62 17.34
N GLY A 59 -15.33 -20.93 17.48
CA GLY A 59 -14.20 -21.52 18.23
C GLY A 59 -12.83 -21.36 17.56
N SER A 60 -12.78 -21.13 16.24
CA SER A 60 -11.54 -20.93 15.49
C SER A 60 -11.12 -19.46 15.36
N CYS A 61 -12.05 -18.52 15.60
CA CYS A 61 -11.75 -17.09 15.47
C CYS A 61 -10.75 -16.59 16.52
N PRO A 62 -10.85 -16.93 17.82
CA PRO A 62 -9.81 -16.54 18.77
C PRO A 62 -8.43 -17.13 18.44
N ILE A 63 -8.39 -18.35 17.88
CA ILE A 63 -7.12 -18.97 17.43
C ILE A 63 -6.48 -18.20 16.28
N ALA A 64 -7.28 -17.64 15.38
CA ALA A 64 -6.79 -16.77 14.31
C ALA A 64 -6.33 -15.42 14.88
N GLY A 65 -7.10 -14.84 15.80
CA GLY A 65 -6.73 -13.62 16.52
C GLY A 65 -5.38 -13.73 17.22
N ASP A 66 -5.11 -14.82 17.95
CA ASP A 66 -3.80 -15.08 18.58
C ASP A 66 -2.64 -15.04 17.57
N LYS A 67 -2.85 -15.66 16.39
CA LYS A 67 -1.83 -15.67 15.32
C LYS A 67 -1.63 -14.29 14.72
N ILE A 68 -2.69 -13.51 14.55
CA ILE A 68 -2.63 -12.13 14.06
C ILE A 68 -1.88 -11.26 15.06
N GLU A 69 -2.16 -11.36 16.36
CA GLU A 69 -1.45 -10.59 17.39
C GLU A 69 0.04 -10.95 17.43
N ALA A 70 0.38 -12.23 17.35
CA ALA A 70 1.77 -12.67 17.29
C ALA A 70 2.49 -12.15 16.03
N LEU A 71 1.85 -12.26 14.87
CA LEU A 71 2.38 -11.74 13.60
C LEU A 71 2.55 -10.22 13.65
N LYS A 72 1.55 -9.50 14.16
CA LYS A 72 1.60 -8.05 14.31
C LYS A 72 2.75 -7.62 15.22
N ALA A 73 2.94 -8.28 16.34
CA ALA A 73 4.04 -7.99 17.27
C ALA A 73 5.41 -8.16 16.60
N ASP A 74 5.60 -9.25 15.85
CA ASP A 74 6.84 -9.50 15.10
C ASP A 74 7.07 -8.47 13.98
N LEU A 75 6.03 -8.09 13.26
CA LEU A 75 6.11 -7.06 12.22
C LEU A 75 6.40 -5.68 12.81
N LEU A 76 5.77 -5.30 13.93
CA LEU A 76 6.01 -4.01 14.58
C LEU A 76 7.42 -3.89 15.17
N ALA A 77 8.05 -5.01 15.56
CA ALA A 77 9.45 -5.02 15.97
C ALA A 77 10.41 -4.67 14.82
N GLN A 78 10.02 -4.97 13.57
CA GLN A 78 10.81 -4.71 12.36
C GLN A 78 10.41 -3.38 11.69
N PHE A 79 9.13 -3.02 11.74
CA PHE A 79 8.53 -1.87 11.10
C PHE A 79 7.65 -1.10 12.11
N PRO A 80 8.24 -0.31 13.01
CA PRO A 80 7.51 0.41 14.04
C PRO A 80 6.38 1.27 13.45
N GLU A 81 5.19 1.19 14.07
CA GLU A 81 3.99 1.95 13.68
C GLU A 81 3.44 1.69 12.26
N LYS A 82 3.98 0.70 11.53
CA LYS A 82 3.59 0.42 10.14
C LYS A 82 2.53 -0.66 9.98
N VAL A 83 2.04 -1.25 11.07
CA VAL A 83 1.06 -2.34 11.00
C VAL A 83 -0.12 -2.06 11.93
N LYS A 84 -1.33 -2.08 11.36
CA LYS A 84 -2.59 -2.03 12.10
C LYS A 84 -3.35 -3.34 11.96
N SER A 85 -4.20 -3.67 12.93
CA SER A 85 -5.13 -4.79 12.82
C SER A 85 -6.53 -4.38 13.26
N TYR A 86 -7.53 -4.93 12.56
CA TYR A 86 -8.94 -4.74 12.85
C TYR A 86 -9.60 -6.11 13.11
N ALA A 87 -10.44 -6.18 14.15
CA ALA A 87 -11.37 -7.27 14.37
C ALA A 87 -12.78 -6.77 14.03
N ILE A 88 -13.34 -7.27 12.93
CA ILE A 88 -14.61 -6.78 12.39
C ILE A 88 -15.67 -7.88 12.50
N GLY A 89 -16.78 -7.58 13.17
CA GLY A 89 -17.92 -8.50 13.21
C GLY A 89 -18.42 -8.80 11.80
N PHE A 90 -18.54 -10.08 11.42
CA PHE A 90 -18.88 -10.51 10.06
C PHE A 90 -20.26 -10.06 9.57
N ASN A 91 -21.17 -9.69 10.47
CA ASN A 91 -22.51 -9.24 10.15
C ASN A 91 -22.83 -7.89 10.80
N ASN A 92 -23.94 -7.29 10.38
CA ASN A 92 -24.35 -5.96 10.83
C ASN A 92 -25.25 -5.99 12.08
N THR A 93 -25.45 -7.15 12.71
CA THR A 93 -26.35 -7.32 13.88
C THR A 93 -25.61 -7.32 15.20
N TYR A 94 -24.30 -7.48 15.19
CA TYR A 94 -23.50 -7.42 16.40
C TYR A 94 -23.40 -5.98 16.92
N SER A 95 -23.60 -5.82 18.23
CA SER A 95 -23.40 -4.52 18.87
C SER A 95 -21.90 -4.22 19.02
N CYS A 96 -21.54 -2.96 18.98
CA CYS A 96 -20.17 -2.54 19.27
C CYS A 96 -19.67 -3.01 20.64
N SER A 97 -20.53 -3.02 21.67
CA SER A 97 -20.14 -3.55 22.98
C SER A 97 -19.75 -5.03 22.91
N SER A 98 -20.57 -5.88 22.26
CA SER A 98 -20.25 -7.30 22.14
C SER A 98 -18.97 -7.59 21.36
N ILE A 99 -18.64 -6.74 20.38
CA ILE A 99 -17.39 -6.85 19.61
C ILE A 99 -16.19 -6.39 20.44
N ALA A 100 -16.32 -5.26 21.14
CA ALA A 100 -15.27 -4.75 22.03
C ALA A 100 -14.99 -5.71 23.20
N ASP A 101 -16.04 -6.28 23.79
CA ASP A 101 -15.93 -7.31 24.83
C ASP A 101 -15.18 -8.55 24.30
N TRP A 102 -15.54 -9.01 23.08
CA TRP A 102 -14.85 -10.15 22.46
C TRP A 102 -13.35 -9.90 22.25
N VAL A 103 -12.97 -8.71 21.76
CA VAL A 103 -11.56 -8.32 21.59
C VAL A 103 -10.84 -8.27 22.93
N SER A 104 -11.48 -7.66 23.95
CA SER A 104 -10.92 -7.50 25.29
C SER A 104 -10.78 -8.84 26.03
N ASP A 105 -11.82 -9.69 25.97
CA ASP A 105 -11.84 -10.98 26.67
C ASP A 105 -10.77 -11.96 26.14
N ASN A 106 -10.42 -11.82 24.85
CA ASN A 106 -9.33 -12.59 24.25
C ASN A 106 -7.96 -11.92 24.39
N GLY A 107 -7.87 -10.73 24.98
CA GLY A 107 -6.62 -9.99 25.19
C GLY A 107 -5.99 -9.43 23.88
N PHE A 108 -6.79 -9.21 22.85
CA PHE A 108 -6.33 -8.69 21.58
C PHE A 108 -6.16 -7.16 21.59
N THR A 109 -5.25 -6.68 20.75
CA THR A 109 -5.01 -5.25 20.53
C THR A 109 -5.56 -4.77 19.18
N SER A 110 -6.23 -5.65 18.45
CA SER A 110 -6.92 -5.33 17.21
C SER A 110 -8.08 -4.35 17.46
N ILE A 111 -8.27 -3.40 16.54
CA ILE A 111 -9.31 -2.38 16.64
C ILE A 111 -10.68 -3.01 16.40
N PRO A 112 -11.61 -2.96 17.37
CA PRO A 112 -12.92 -3.56 17.22
C PRO A 112 -13.84 -2.72 16.33
N MET A 113 -14.48 -3.34 15.32
CA MET A 113 -15.41 -2.66 14.41
C MET A 113 -16.66 -3.52 14.16
N ASP A 114 -17.80 -2.87 14.01
CA ASP A 114 -19.06 -3.50 13.63
C ASP A 114 -19.28 -3.52 12.10
N SER A 115 -20.45 -3.99 11.67
CA SER A 115 -20.98 -3.83 10.30
C SER A 115 -20.05 -4.33 9.19
N GLY A 116 -19.45 -5.52 9.33
CA GLY A 116 -18.51 -6.11 8.38
C GLY A 116 -19.14 -6.85 7.20
N ALA A 117 -20.48 -6.97 7.11
CA ALA A 117 -21.14 -7.83 6.13
C ALA A 117 -20.74 -7.51 4.67
N ALA A 118 -20.65 -6.24 4.32
CA ALA A 118 -20.28 -5.83 2.96
C ALA A 118 -18.81 -6.15 2.63
N GLN A 119 -17.90 -5.88 3.58
CA GLN A 119 -16.47 -6.15 3.39
C GLN A 119 -16.19 -7.65 3.31
N VAL A 120 -16.74 -8.46 4.23
CA VAL A 120 -16.50 -9.91 4.20
C VAL A 120 -17.05 -10.54 2.93
N ALA A 121 -18.21 -10.09 2.45
CA ALA A 121 -18.76 -10.53 1.16
C ALA A 121 -17.87 -10.13 -0.01
N TYR A 122 -17.32 -8.92 0.02
CA TYR A 122 -16.39 -8.42 -1.00
C TYR A 122 -15.12 -9.28 -1.09
N TYR A 123 -14.54 -9.67 0.04
CA TYR A 123 -13.36 -10.52 0.08
C TYR A 123 -13.68 -12.03 -0.08
N GLY A 124 -14.91 -12.40 -0.42
CA GLY A 124 -15.29 -13.78 -0.69
C GLY A 124 -15.37 -14.66 0.57
N GLY A 125 -15.54 -14.05 1.75
CA GLY A 125 -15.64 -14.76 3.02
C GLY A 125 -16.90 -15.62 3.12
N MET A 126 -16.73 -16.92 2.92
CA MET A 126 -17.78 -17.96 3.01
C MET A 126 -17.77 -18.67 4.37
N GLY A 127 -16.82 -18.37 5.24
CA GLY A 127 -16.63 -18.97 6.58
C GLY A 127 -15.83 -18.05 7.48
N MET A 128 -15.92 -18.28 8.81
CA MET A 128 -15.19 -17.49 9.80
C MET A 128 -14.18 -18.34 10.55
N PRO A 129 -12.99 -17.81 10.83
CA PRO A 129 -12.54 -16.45 10.47
C PRO A 129 -12.21 -16.32 8.97
N THR A 130 -12.47 -15.15 8.41
CA THR A 130 -11.86 -14.72 7.14
C THR A 130 -10.84 -13.66 7.47
N VAL A 131 -9.60 -13.82 6.99
CA VAL A 131 -8.51 -12.90 7.27
C VAL A 131 -7.94 -12.34 5.98
N VAL A 132 -7.70 -11.03 5.92
CA VAL A 132 -7.10 -10.37 4.76
C VAL A 132 -5.96 -9.47 5.20
N ALA A 133 -4.89 -9.45 4.41
CA ALA A 133 -3.80 -8.49 4.55
C ALA A 133 -3.89 -7.45 3.42
N LEU A 134 -3.75 -6.18 3.76
CA LEU A 134 -3.89 -5.06 2.85
C LEU A 134 -2.65 -4.18 2.90
N GLY A 135 -2.33 -3.53 1.77
CA GLY A 135 -1.20 -2.63 1.64
C GLY A 135 -1.20 -1.92 0.29
N GLY A 136 -0.02 -1.65 -0.27
CA GLY A 136 0.11 -1.11 -1.63
C GLY A 136 0.06 0.42 -1.72
N GLY A 137 0.08 1.15 -0.60
CA GLY A 137 -0.03 2.61 -0.62
C GLY A 137 -1.27 3.05 -1.40
N ASN A 138 -1.14 4.02 -2.28
CA ASN A 138 -2.22 4.54 -3.13
C ASN A 138 -2.82 3.50 -4.12
N SER A 139 -2.26 2.31 -4.22
CA SER A 139 -2.84 1.24 -5.04
C SER A 139 -3.84 0.38 -4.27
N HIS A 140 -3.89 0.48 -2.93
CA HIS A 140 -4.84 -0.19 -2.04
C HIS A 140 -5.01 -1.68 -2.34
N LEU A 141 -3.91 -2.44 -2.30
CA LEU A 141 -3.88 -3.83 -2.73
C LEU A 141 -4.27 -4.81 -1.60
N VAL A 142 -4.87 -5.93 -1.98
CA VAL A 142 -4.86 -7.14 -1.16
C VAL A 142 -3.49 -7.80 -1.32
N LEU A 143 -2.80 -8.03 -0.21
CA LEU A 143 -1.50 -8.70 -0.16
C LEU A 143 -1.73 -10.22 -0.07
N GLY A 144 -1.42 -10.93 -1.14
CA GLY A 144 -1.76 -12.34 -1.27
C GLY A 144 -3.23 -12.58 -1.58
N GLU A 145 -3.85 -13.53 -0.87
CA GLU A 145 -5.25 -13.92 -1.01
C GLU A 145 -5.98 -13.82 0.34
N PRO A 146 -7.31 -13.64 0.35
CA PRO A 146 -8.10 -13.78 1.57
C PRO A 146 -8.02 -15.22 2.10
N TYR A 147 -7.75 -15.38 3.40
CA TYR A 147 -7.63 -16.67 4.06
C TYR A 147 -8.96 -17.07 4.72
N LEU A 148 -9.49 -18.24 4.38
CA LEU A 148 -10.64 -18.85 5.07
C LEU A 148 -10.13 -19.74 6.21
N GLY A 149 -10.20 -19.24 7.43
CA GLY A 149 -9.38 -19.72 8.53
C GLY A 149 -8.00 -19.06 8.51
N LEU A 150 -7.14 -19.46 9.43
CA LEU A 150 -5.74 -19.01 9.43
C LEU A 150 -4.85 -20.11 10.00
N SER A 151 -4.21 -20.89 9.13
CA SER A 151 -3.24 -21.89 9.53
C SER A 151 -1.88 -21.25 9.88
N SER A 152 -0.94 -22.00 10.42
CA SER A 152 0.40 -21.48 10.67
C SER A 152 1.19 -21.23 9.36
N SER A 153 0.92 -22.00 8.30
CA SER A 153 1.49 -21.74 6.98
C SER A 153 0.95 -20.45 6.38
N ASP A 154 -0.36 -20.19 6.53
CA ASP A 154 -0.99 -18.96 6.05
C ASP A 154 -0.42 -17.73 6.75
N THR A 155 -0.21 -17.82 8.07
CA THR A 155 0.43 -16.76 8.86
C THR A 155 1.85 -16.47 8.37
N THR A 156 2.61 -17.52 8.02
CA THR A 156 3.97 -17.37 7.45
C THR A 156 3.94 -16.67 6.10
N THR A 157 3.03 -17.09 5.20
CA THR A 157 2.86 -16.49 3.88
C THR A 157 2.41 -15.03 3.98
N MET A 158 1.35 -14.77 4.75
CA MET A 158 0.86 -13.40 5.01
C MET A 158 1.98 -12.51 5.56
N GLY A 159 2.76 -13.00 6.52
CA GLY A 159 3.89 -12.27 7.08
C GLY A 159 4.97 -11.97 6.06
N ALA A 160 5.24 -12.89 5.12
CA ALA A 160 6.19 -12.67 4.04
C ALA A 160 5.69 -11.58 3.05
N ASP A 161 4.42 -11.63 2.68
CA ASP A 161 3.80 -10.64 1.78
C ASP A 161 3.79 -9.24 2.41
N ILE A 162 3.44 -9.13 3.70
CA ILE A 162 3.48 -7.86 4.43
C ILE A 162 4.91 -7.34 4.54
N ARG A 163 5.90 -8.18 4.86
CA ARG A 163 7.32 -7.75 4.92
C ARG A 163 7.82 -7.31 3.56
N ALA A 164 7.48 -8.04 2.48
CA ALA A 164 7.83 -7.66 1.12
C ALA A 164 7.26 -6.28 0.77
N PHE A 165 5.99 -6.03 1.10
CA PHE A 165 5.36 -4.73 0.92
C PHE A 165 6.05 -3.65 1.76
N LEU A 166 6.18 -3.82 3.07
CA LEU A 166 6.77 -2.81 3.95
C LEU A 166 8.25 -2.56 3.66
N SER A 167 8.99 -3.57 3.21
CA SER A 167 10.38 -3.40 2.75
C SER A 167 10.46 -2.69 1.40
N ALA A 168 9.48 -2.87 0.53
CA ALA A 168 9.39 -2.19 -0.76
C ALA A 168 8.89 -0.75 -0.61
N THR A 169 7.99 -0.50 0.36
CA THR A 169 7.57 0.84 0.79
C THR A 169 8.54 1.45 1.78
N GLY A 170 9.41 0.64 2.34
CA GLY A 170 10.69 1.07 2.87
C GLY A 170 11.60 1.59 1.76
N ILE A 171 11.14 2.62 1.05
CA ILE A 171 11.89 3.85 1.12
C ILE A 171 11.99 4.10 2.63
N SER A 172 13.05 3.56 3.28
CA SER A 172 13.67 4.26 4.39
C SER A 172 13.39 5.72 4.10
N ASP A 173 13.00 6.56 5.06
CA ASP A 173 13.29 7.97 4.92
C ASP A 173 14.72 8.03 4.37
N ILE A 174 14.83 7.87 3.06
CA ILE A 174 15.97 8.33 2.32
C ILE A 174 15.80 9.80 2.63
N GLU A 175 16.46 10.24 3.70
CA GLU A 175 16.62 11.65 3.96
C GLU A 175 16.81 12.23 2.59
N SER A 176 15.80 12.98 2.12
CA SER A 176 15.85 13.53 0.77
C SER A 176 17.27 14.04 0.64
N PRO A 177 18.06 13.58 -0.33
CA PRO A 177 19.49 13.88 -0.39
C PRO A 177 19.72 15.37 -0.29
N VAL A 178 18.64 16.10 -0.45
CA VAL A 178 18.55 17.53 -0.31
C VAL A 178 17.32 17.90 0.51
N THR A 179 17.44 18.89 1.36
CA THR A 179 16.34 19.55 2.04
C THR A 179 15.89 20.75 1.21
N SER A 180 14.62 21.14 1.33
CA SER A 180 14.09 22.38 0.73
C SER A 180 14.18 22.46 -0.79
N PHE A 181 13.97 21.35 -1.53
CA PHE A 181 14.00 21.39 -2.99
C PHE A 181 12.87 22.25 -3.56
N ASN A 182 13.24 23.31 -4.24
CA ASN A 182 12.33 24.26 -4.88
C ASN A 182 12.67 24.42 -6.36
N MET A 183 11.63 24.46 -7.19
CA MET A 183 11.70 24.76 -8.63
C MET A 183 10.84 25.96 -8.96
N PHE A 184 11.40 26.97 -9.59
CA PHE A 184 10.64 28.16 -9.99
C PHE A 184 11.25 28.86 -11.23
N PRO A 185 10.37 29.49 -12.04
CA PRO A 185 8.93 29.37 -12.02
C PRO A 185 8.46 27.96 -12.39
N ASN A 186 7.29 27.56 -11.91
CA ASN A 186 6.58 26.35 -12.37
C ASN A 186 5.08 26.66 -12.37
N PRO A 187 4.44 26.82 -13.54
CA PRO A 187 4.92 26.57 -14.88
C PRO A 187 6.09 27.48 -15.33
N SER A 188 6.92 26.96 -16.24
CA SER A 188 8.10 27.60 -16.77
C SER A 188 8.03 27.71 -18.31
N SER A 189 8.72 28.71 -18.90
CA SER A 189 8.83 28.83 -20.37
C SER A 189 10.26 28.55 -20.86
N ASP A 190 11.21 29.40 -20.50
CA ASP A 190 12.55 29.37 -21.06
C ASP A 190 13.64 29.10 -20.02
N ALA A 191 13.41 29.44 -18.77
CA ALA A 191 14.36 29.29 -17.69
C ALA A 191 13.74 28.65 -16.46
N LEU A 192 14.47 27.74 -15.82
CA LEU A 192 14.11 27.06 -14.60
C LEU A 192 15.19 27.28 -13.56
N THR A 193 14.84 27.82 -12.40
CA THR A 193 15.75 27.92 -11.27
C THR A 193 15.48 26.79 -10.30
N LEU A 194 16.54 26.06 -9.95
CA LEU A 194 16.54 25.06 -8.89
C LEU A 194 17.24 25.62 -7.66
N ALA A 195 16.63 25.43 -6.49
CA ALA A 195 17.19 25.81 -5.21
C ALA A 195 16.97 24.66 -4.22
N PHE A 196 18.03 24.23 -3.53
CA PHE A 196 18.00 23.18 -2.52
C PHE A 196 19.17 23.29 -1.55
N ASP A 197 19.04 22.67 -0.40
CA ASP A 197 20.11 22.54 0.58
C ASP A 197 20.59 21.09 0.62
N THR A 198 21.91 20.87 0.65
CA THR A 198 22.52 19.56 0.86
C THR A 198 23.27 19.50 2.19
N LYS A 199 23.04 18.43 2.94
CA LYS A 199 23.71 18.21 4.24
C LYS A 199 25.14 17.68 4.07
N GLN A 200 25.45 17.07 2.93
CA GLN A 200 26.74 16.42 2.69
C GLN A 200 27.26 16.78 1.30
N ALA A 201 28.59 16.86 1.18
CA ALA A 201 29.24 16.96 -0.11
C ALA A 201 29.08 15.66 -0.91
N GLY A 202 28.91 15.77 -2.23
CA GLY A 202 28.77 14.61 -3.09
C GLY A 202 28.39 14.95 -4.51
N ASN A 203 28.25 13.92 -5.34
CA ASN A 203 27.76 14.07 -6.71
C ASN A 203 26.25 14.27 -6.71
N ILE A 204 25.82 15.35 -7.39
CA ILE A 204 24.41 15.63 -7.65
C ILE A 204 24.16 15.53 -9.15
N ALA A 205 23.27 14.66 -9.55
CA ALA A 205 22.75 14.58 -10.91
C ALA A 205 21.28 15.05 -10.95
N ILE A 206 20.95 15.89 -11.93
CA ILE A 206 19.58 16.38 -12.16
C ILE A 206 19.22 16.09 -13.60
N ASP A 207 18.31 15.13 -13.77
CA ASP A 207 17.81 14.65 -15.05
C ASP A 207 16.36 15.08 -15.26
N VAL A 208 15.98 15.35 -16.51
CA VAL A 208 14.58 15.60 -16.89
C VAL A 208 14.07 14.46 -17.74
N PHE A 209 12.89 13.95 -17.38
CA PHE A 209 12.21 12.86 -18.08
C PHE A 209 10.86 13.34 -18.61
N ASP A 210 10.43 12.82 -19.75
CA ASP A 210 9.07 12.98 -20.23
C ASP A 210 8.10 12.04 -19.45
N MET A 211 6.80 12.16 -19.73
CA MET A 211 5.76 11.36 -19.06
C MET A 211 5.80 9.87 -19.42
N PHE A 212 6.63 9.47 -20.40
CA PHE A 212 6.85 8.07 -20.77
C PHE A 212 8.10 7.49 -20.11
N GLY A 213 8.78 8.27 -19.25
CA GLY A 213 10.00 7.85 -18.56
C GLY A 213 11.28 7.94 -19.40
N LYS A 214 11.22 8.55 -20.59
CA LYS A 214 12.40 8.79 -21.42
C LYS A 214 13.15 10.02 -20.91
N LYS A 215 14.46 9.87 -20.67
CA LYS A 215 15.34 11.00 -20.33
C LYS A 215 15.43 11.92 -21.53
N VAL A 216 15.03 13.20 -21.37
CA VAL A 216 15.04 14.20 -22.42
C VAL A 216 16.23 15.15 -22.34
N THR A 217 16.72 15.43 -21.12
CA THR A 217 17.94 16.23 -20.93
C THR A 217 18.55 16.01 -19.55
N VAL A 218 19.81 16.38 -19.41
CA VAL A 218 20.55 16.46 -18.14
C VAL A 218 20.76 17.94 -17.83
N LEU A 219 20.24 18.41 -16.71
CA LEU A 219 20.45 19.79 -16.26
C LEU A 219 21.77 19.95 -15.54
N MET A 220 22.16 18.96 -14.72
CA MET A 220 23.38 19.00 -13.92
C MET A 220 23.90 17.58 -13.64
N ASN A 221 25.23 17.45 -13.56
CA ASN A 221 25.92 16.29 -13.01
C ASN A 221 27.29 16.75 -12.51
N GLU A 222 27.33 17.21 -11.26
CA GLU A 222 28.48 17.87 -10.67
C GLU A 222 28.70 17.44 -9.22
N ASN A 223 29.94 17.46 -8.75
CA ASN A 223 30.23 17.35 -7.33
C ASN A 223 30.06 18.70 -6.66
N ILE A 224 29.25 18.76 -5.62
CA ILE A 224 29.02 19.99 -4.84
C ILE A 224 29.40 19.78 -3.37
N THR A 225 29.68 20.87 -2.68
CA THR A 225 29.90 20.90 -1.24
C THR A 225 28.57 20.96 -0.49
N ALA A 226 28.57 20.57 0.80
CA ALA A 226 27.40 20.80 1.66
C ALA A 226 27.05 22.28 1.74
N GLY A 227 25.75 22.59 1.79
CA GLY A 227 25.21 23.93 1.86
C GLY A 227 24.08 24.21 0.89
N THR A 228 23.76 25.49 0.73
CA THR A 228 22.68 25.96 -0.14
C THR A 228 23.14 26.05 -1.60
N PHE A 229 22.37 25.46 -2.50
CA PHE A 229 22.59 25.49 -3.94
C PHE A 229 21.45 26.24 -4.63
N LYS A 230 21.79 27.14 -5.57
CA LYS A 230 20.82 27.83 -6.42
C LYS A 230 21.44 28.05 -7.80
N LYS A 231 20.79 27.52 -8.85
CA LYS A 231 21.26 27.65 -10.23
C LYS A 231 20.09 27.72 -11.20
N SER A 232 20.22 28.56 -12.22
CA SER A 232 19.22 28.67 -13.28
C SER A 232 19.71 27.91 -14.52
N PHE A 233 18.78 27.21 -15.16
CA PHE A 233 18.98 26.37 -16.33
C PHE A 233 18.11 26.87 -17.47
N ASN A 234 18.68 26.90 -18.69
CA ASN A 234 17.92 27.17 -19.88
C ASN A 234 17.20 25.90 -20.33
N ILE A 235 15.87 25.96 -20.40
CA ILE A 235 14.99 24.87 -20.84
C ILE A 235 14.18 25.22 -22.08
N ALA A 236 14.57 26.30 -22.79
CA ALA A 236 13.89 26.78 -23.99
C ALA A 236 13.81 25.74 -25.13
N THR A 237 14.69 24.75 -25.15
CA THR A 237 14.68 23.65 -26.13
C THR A 237 13.65 22.55 -25.84
N LEU A 238 13.11 22.48 -24.62
CA LEU A 238 12.11 21.48 -24.27
C LEU A 238 10.73 21.93 -24.77
N PRO A 239 9.96 21.08 -25.46
CA PRO A 239 8.58 21.38 -25.87
C PRO A 239 7.66 21.70 -24.66
N ALA A 240 6.56 22.42 -24.92
CA ALA A 240 5.52 22.58 -23.90
C ALA A 240 4.96 21.20 -23.48
N GLY A 241 4.78 20.99 -22.20
CA GLY A 241 4.33 19.69 -21.65
C GLY A 241 4.64 19.49 -20.18
N ASN A 242 4.29 18.29 -19.69
CA ASN A 242 4.62 17.85 -18.34
C ASN A 242 5.88 16.99 -18.36
N TYR A 243 6.75 17.23 -17.38
CA TYR A 243 8.01 16.53 -17.21
C TYR A 243 8.21 16.14 -15.74
N VAL A 244 9.10 15.19 -15.51
CA VAL A 244 9.60 14.82 -14.19
C VAL A 244 11.07 15.23 -14.11
N VAL A 245 11.40 16.08 -13.15
CA VAL A 245 12.79 16.41 -12.79
C VAL A 245 13.21 15.46 -11.68
N LYS A 246 14.20 14.62 -11.95
CA LYS A 246 14.79 13.68 -11.00
C LYS A 246 16.13 14.23 -10.52
N LEU A 247 16.22 14.51 -9.21
CA LEU A 247 17.47 14.81 -8.54
C LEU A 247 18.00 13.52 -7.92
N THR A 248 19.26 13.19 -8.16
CA THR A 248 19.94 12.05 -7.55
C THR A 248 21.18 12.55 -6.82
N ALA A 249 21.37 12.14 -5.58
CA ALA A 249 22.52 12.43 -4.77
C ALA A 249 22.88 11.24 -3.87
N ASN A 250 24.13 10.82 -3.84
CA ASN A 250 24.62 9.73 -2.99
C ASN A 250 23.79 8.43 -3.08
N GLY A 251 23.30 8.08 -4.28
CA GLY A 251 22.46 6.90 -4.50
C GLY A 251 20.96 7.10 -4.22
N ASN A 252 20.57 8.22 -3.64
CA ASN A 252 19.20 8.57 -3.31
C ASN A 252 18.60 9.50 -4.37
N SER A 253 17.29 9.45 -4.62
CA SER A 253 16.67 10.33 -5.62
C SER A 253 15.35 10.92 -5.15
N ALA A 254 15.06 12.15 -5.57
CA ALA A 254 13.79 12.84 -5.41
C ALA A 254 13.23 13.22 -6.78
N ASN A 255 11.90 13.11 -6.95
CA ASN A 255 11.23 13.43 -8.21
C ASN A 255 10.27 14.61 -8.00
N HIS A 256 10.30 15.56 -8.94
CA HIS A 256 9.45 16.74 -8.90
C HIS A 256 8.81 16.99 -10.27
N LYS A 257 7.54 17.39 -10.27
CA LYS A 257 6.80 17.70 -11.50
C LYS A 257 7.18 19.07 -12.01
N LEU A 258 7.52 19.16 -13.29
CA LEU A 258 7.74 20.40 -14.02
C LEU A 258 6.70 20.53 -15.12
N ASN A 259 6.05 21.69 -15.21
CA ASN A 259 5.15 22.05 -16.29
C ASN A 259 5.84 23.12 -17.14
N ILE A 260 5.93 22.91 -18.46
CA ILE A 260 6.46 23.88 -19.44
C ILE A 260 5.31 24.41 -20.26
N THR A 261 5.16 25.72 -20.29
CA THR A 261 4.16 26.45 -21.09
C THR A 261 4.87 27.39 -22.06
N ARG A 262 4.27 27.57 -23.24
CA ARG A 262 4.77 28.51 -24.26
C ARG A 262 3.61 29.29 -24.85
#